data_ef5596e085e6ececf36d4f09124a1bee
#
_entry.id   ef5596e085e6ececf36d4f09124a1bee
#
_cell.length_a   1.000
_cell.length_b   1.000
_cell.length_c   1.000
_cell.angle_alpha   90.00
_cell.angle_beta   90.00
_cell.angle_gamma   90.00
#
_symmetry.space_group_name_H-M   'P 1'
#
loop_
_entity.id
_entity.type
_entity.pdbx_description
1 polymer ?
#
loop_
_entity_poly.entity_id
_entity_poly.type
_entity_poly.pdbx_seq_one_letter_code
_entity_poly.pdbx_strand_id
1 'polypeptide(L)'
;GMSEVTREQADKLENYVLALGIRGYKKWSEKWVRVYRGMEAEKIQELNEIREIFAEEVRELAQGFGSGKKTVEEYCRILYEFIQKSNVWQKLKRQERKFKESGDKAMEKEYNQIYGIVMDLLDKMVEILGEETVNRQEFRQLLESGLSQAKVALIPPSIDQVMVGDMER
;
A
#
# COMPACT_ATOMS: atom_id res chain seq x y z
N GLY A 1 5.88 6.34 -10.20
CA GLY A 1 4.99 5.54 -9.36
C GLY A 1 5.73 4.61 -8.43
N MET A 2 5.00 3.92 -7.57
CA MET A 2 5.55 2.88 -6.68
C MET A 2 5.74 1.54 -7.39
N SER A 3 5.06 1.32 -8.50
CA SER A 3 5.14 0.16 -9.39
C SER A 3 5.88 0.51 -10.69
N GLU A 4 6.32 -0.49 -11.44
CA GLU A 4 6.79 -0.34 -12.82
C GLU A 4 5.63 -0.02 -13.78
N VAL A 5 4.40 -0.33 -13.36
CA VAL A 5 3.18 0.02 -14.09
C VAL A 5 2.95 1.54 -14.04
N THR A 6 2.75 2.16 -15.20
CA THR A 6 2.44 3.59 -15.30
C THR A 6 1.03 3.89 -14.78
N ARG A 7 0.71 5.17 -14.52
CA ARG A 7 -0.63 5.56 -14.08
C ARG A 7 -1.71 5.20 -15.10
N GLU A 8 -1.46 5.46 -16.39
CA GLU A 8 -2.39 5.12 -17.47
C GLU A 8 -2.62 3.60 -17.56
N GLN A 9 -1.56 2.81 -17.40
CA GLN A 9 -1.65 1.35 -17.35
C GLN A 9 -2.43 0.86 -16.12
N ALA A 10 -2.20 1.49 -14.96
CA ALA A 10 -2.94 1.17 -13.75
C ALA A 10 -4.43 1.47 -13.89
N ASP A 11 -4.79 2.61 -14.50
CA ASP A 11 -6.19 2.97 -14.77
C ASP A 11 -6.87 1.94 -15.72
N LYS A 12 -6.14 1.45 -16.74
CA LYS A 12 -6.64 0.38 -17.63
C LYS A 12 -6.90 -0.94 -16.87
N LEU A 13 -5.96 -1.35 -16.00
CA LEU A 13 -6.13 -2.54 -15.16
C LEU A 13 -7.30 -2.38 -14.20
N GLU A 14 -7.42 -1.22 -13.53
CA GLU A 14 -8.48 -0.94 -12.58
C GLU A 14 -9.86 -1.05 -13.24
N ASN A 15 -10.05 -0.42 -14.40
CA ASN A 15 -11.31 -0.50 -15.16
C ASN A 15 -11.69 -1.95 -15.51
N TYR A 16 -10.71 -2.75 -15.94
CA TYR A 16 -10.95 -4.15 -16.27
C TYR A 16 -11.31 -4.98 -15.02
N VAL A 17 -10.56 -4.80 -13.95
CA VAL A 17 -10.76 -5.51 -12.67
C VAL A 17 -12.12 -5.19 -12.06
N LEU A 18 -12.53 -3.92 -12.09
CA LEU A 18 -13.83 -3.49 -11.59
C LEU A 18 -14.97 -4.05 -12.45
N ALA A 19 -14.86 -3.98 -13.78
CA ALA A 19 -15.89 -4.47 -14.69
C ALA A 19 -16.15 -5.97 -14.55
N LEU A 20 -15.12 -6.77 -14.25
CA LEU A 20 -15.22 -8.24 -14.14
C LEU A 20 -15.20 -8.77 -12.72
N GLY A 21 -15.11 -7.91 -11.70
CA GLY A 21 -15.07 -8.31 -10.30
C GLY A 21 -13.87 -9.18 -9.94
N ILE A 22 -12.70 -8.90 -10.50
CA ILE A 22 -11.47 -9.68 -10.25
C ILE A 22 -10.96 -9.34 -8.86
N ARG A 23 -10.79 -10.37 -8.00
CA ARG A 23 -10.29 -10.22 -6.63
C ARG A 23 -9.32 -11.34 -6.27
N GLY A 24 -8.28 -10.98 -5.55
CA GLY A 24 -7.29 -11.89 -4.98
C GLY A 24 -6.22 -12.33 -5.98
N TYR A 25 -5.02 -12.60 -5.45
CA TYR A 25 -3.81 -12.87 -6.25
C TYR A 25 -3.98 -14.02 -7.25
N LYS A 26 -4.72 -15.10 -6.89
CA LYS A 26 -4.95 -16.21 -7.79
C LYS A 26 -5.52 -15.76 -9.14
N LYS A 27 -6.53 -14.87 -9.14
CA LYS A 27 -7.11 -14.35 -10.38
C LYS A 27 -6.18 -13.37 -11.11
N TRP A 28 -5.28 -12.73 -10.39
CA TRP A 28 -4.26 -11.86 -10.96
C TRP A 28 -3.12 -12.65 -11.61
N SER A 29 -2.77 -13.84 -11.10
CA SER A 29 -1.73 -14.71 -11.67
C SER A 29 -2.20 -15.52 -12.88
N GLU A 30 -3.51 -15.62 -13.11
CA GLU A 30 -4.09 -16.33 -14.26
C GLU A 30 -4.21 -15.40 -15.47
N LYS A 31 -4.05 -15.94 -16.69
CA LYS A 31 -4.27 -15.18 -17.93
C LYS A 31 -5.73 -14.77 -18.06
N TRP A 32 -5.98 -13.50 -18.31
CA TRP A 32 -7.32 -12.98 -18.55
C TRP A 32 -7.75 -13.19 -20.00
N VAL A 33 -8.93 -13.77 -20.19
CA VAL A 33 -9.49 -14.11 -21.50
C VAL A 33 -10.88 -13.50 -21.74
N ARG A 34 -11.52 -12.96 -20.69
CA ARG A 34 -12.85 -12.40 -20.77
C ARG A 34 -12.80 -10.98 -21.28
N VAL A 35 -13.72 -10.65 -22.19
CA VAL A 35 -13.95 -9.29 -22.68
C VAL A 35 -15.29 -8.81 -22.15
N TYR A 36 -15.36 -7.58 -21.65
CA TYR A 36 -16.62 -6.99 -21.21
C TYR A 36 -17.24 -6.13 -22.31
N ARG A 37 -18.53 -5.81 -22.20
CA ARG A 37 -19.29 -5.04 -23.19
C ARG A 37 -18.63 -3.68 -23.43
N GLY A 38 -18.28 -3.39 -24.68
CA GLY A 38 -17.64 -2.15 -25.12
C GLY A 38 -16.11 -2.18 -25.10
N MET A 39 -15.50 -3.31 -24.73
CA MET A 39 -14.06 -3.51 -24.83
C MET A 39 -13.68 -4.16 -26.17
N GLU A 40 -12.66 -3.66 -26.84
CA GLU A 40 -12.06 -4.26 -28.03
C GLU A 40 -11.24 -5.50 -27.64
N ALA A 41 -11.44 -6.60 -28.38
CA ALA A 41 -10.81 -7.89 -28.05
C ALA A 41 -9.27 -7.82 -28.08
N GLU A 42 -8.72 -6.97 -28.91
CA GLU A 42 -7.28 -6.78 -29.08
C GLU A 42 -6.62 -6.20 -27.80
N LYS A 43 -7.37 -5.44 -27.01
CA LYS A 43 -6.86 -4.83 -25.77
C LYS A 43 -6.59 -5.85 -24.66
N ILE A 44 -7.11 -7.07 -24.77
CA ILE A 44 -6.89 -8.10 -23.75
C ILE A 44 -5.43 -8.54 -23.68
N GLN A 45 -4.72 -8.50 -24.78
CA GLN A 45 -3.29 -8.83 -24.80
C GLN A 45 -2.47 -7.79 -24.05
N GLU A 46 -2.68 -6.50 -24.36
CA GLU A 46 -2.04 -5.38 -23.64
C GLU A 46 -2.31 -5.47 -22.14
N LEU A 47 -3.57 -5.71 -21.75
CA LEU A 47 -3.94 -5.85 -20.34
C LEU A 47 -3.22 -7.03 -19.66
N ASN A 48 -3.04 -8.15 -20.34
CA ASN A 48 -2.29 -9.27 -19.78
C ASN A 48 -0.80 -8.95 -19.60
N GLU A 49 -0.19 -8.24 -20.52
CA GLU A 49 1.21 -7.80 -20.39
C GLU A 49 1.40 -6.90 -19.18
N ILE A 50 0.52 -5.91 -18.98
CA ILE A 50 0.57 -5.03 -17.81
C ILE A 50 0.26 -5.81 -16.51
N ARG A 51 -0.74 -6.71 -16.56
CA ARG A 51 -1.10 -7.57 -15.43
C ARG A 51 0.09 -8.44 -15.00
N GLU A 52 0.85 -8.99 -15.94
CA GLU A 52 2.01 -9.83 -15.63
C GLU A 52 3.08 -9.06 -14.88
N ILE A 53 3.39 -7.83 -15.30
CA ILE A 53 4.32 -6.95 -14.58
C ILE A 53 3.87 -6.76 -13.14
N PHE A 54 2.62 -6.37 -12.93
CA PHE A 54 2.10 -6.13 -11.59
C PHE A 54 2.01 -7.42 -10.74
N ALA A 55 1.54 -8.53 -11.33
CA ALA A 55 1.44 -9.80 -10.64
C ALA A 55 2.82 -10.32 -10.19
N GLU A 56 3.84 -10.09 -11.00
CA GLU A 56 5.22 -10.44 -10.65
C GLU A 56 5.75 -9.61 -9.49
N GLU A 57 5.55 -8.27 -9.52
CA GLU A 57 5.96 -7.38 -8.45
C GLU A 57 5.41 -7.79 -7.08
N VAL A 58 4.16 -8.28 -7.03
CA VAL A 58 3.50 -8.64 -5.76
C VAL A 58 3.53 -10.13 -5.45
N ARG A 59 4.17 -10.95 -6.27
CA ARG A 59 4.17 -12.42 -6.15
C ARG A 59 4.65 -12.90 -4.79
N GLU A 60 5.83 -12.48 -4.38
CA GLU A 60 6.44 -12.93 -3.13
C GLU A 60 5.63 -12.48 -1.92
N LEU A 61 5.12 -11.24 -1.94
CA LEU A 61 4.23 -10.74 -0.91
C LEU A 61 2.97 -11.61 -0.81
N ALA A 62 2.32 -11.89 -1.94
CA ALA A 62 1.10 -12.69 -1.97
C ALA A 62 1.32 -14.13 -1.51
N GLN A 63 2.45 -14.74 -1.89
CA GLN A 63 2.85 -16.08 -1.45
C GLN A 63 3.20 -16.10 0.04
N GLY A 64 3.96 -15.11 0.50
CA GLY A 64 4.31 -14.96 1.91
C GLY A 64 3.09 -14.80 2.81
N PHE A 65 2.09 -14.05 2.35
CA PHE A 65 0.80 -13.91 3.04
C PHE A 65 -0.14 -15.12 2.90
N GLY A 66 0.21 -16.15 2.19
CA GLY A 66 -0.50 -17.42 1.93
C GLY A 66 -1.69 -17.79 2.82
N SER A 67 -2.08 -19.04 2.83
CA SER A 67 -3.12 -19.56 3.73
C SER A 67 -2.51 -20.00 5.06
N GLY A 68 -3.27 -19.86 6.16
CA GLY A 68 -2.86 -20.28 7.48
C GLY A 68 -2.58 -19.13 8.43
N LYS A 69 -2.16 -19.48 9.64
CA LYS A 69 -1.73 -18.53 10.66
C LYS A 69 -0.21 -18.42 10.67
N LYS A 70 0.28 -17.25 10.97
CA LYS A 70 1.69 -16.90 11.15
C LYS A 70 1.83 -16.01 12.38
N THR A 71 3.04 -15.88 12.90
CA THR A 71 3.29 -14.87 13.93
C THR A 71 3.24 -13.47 13.33
N VAL A 72 2.97 -12.47 14.17
CA VAL A 72 3.00 -11.06 13.75
C VAL A 72 4.40 -10.70 13.24
N GLU A 73 5.46 -11.21 13.86
CA GLU A 73 6.83 -11.03 13.40
C GLU A 73 7.05 -11.56 11.97
N GLU A 74 6.54 -12.77 11.66
CA GLU A 74 6.66 -13.34 10.32
C GLU A 74 5.97 -12.46 9.26
N TYR A 75 4.76 -11.94 9.56
CA TYR A 75 4.06 -11.03 8.66
C TYR A 75 4.80 -9.69 8.49
N CYS A 76 5.30 -9.11 9.58
CA CYS A 76 6.09 -7.87 9.52
C CYS A 76 7.36 -8.06 8.69
N ARG A 77 8.06 -9.18 8.84
CA ARG A 77 9.24 -9.52 8.04
C ARG A 77 8.93 -9.61 6.55
N ILE A 78 7.83 -10.28 6.18
CA ILE A 78 7.38 -10.38 4.78
C ILE A 78 7.12 -8.99 4.18
N LEU A 79 6.46 -8.10 4.92
CA LEU A 79 6.23 -6.72 4.49
C LEU A 79 7.54 -5.93 4.37
N TYR A 80 8.41 -6.04 5.34
CA TYR A 80 9.71 -5.38 5.33
C TYR A 80 10.54 -5.80 4.10
N GLU A 81 10.65 -7.10 3.83
CA GLU A 81 11.35 -7.62 2.66
C GLU A 81 10.75 -7.10 1.34
N PHE A 82 9.42 -7.06 1.24
CA PHE A 82 8.74 -6.49 0.09
C PHE A 82 9.04 -5.00 -0.09
N ILE A 83 9.00 -4.20 0.98
CA ILE A 83 9.34 -2.77 0.99
C ILE A 83 10.78 -2.55 0.52
N GLN A 84 11.72 -3.36 0.98
CA GLN A 84 13.13 -3.29 0.59
C GLN A 84 13.32 -3.65 -0.89
N LYS A 85 12.80 -4.79 -1.35
CA LYS A 85 12.89 -5.24 -2.75
C LYS A 85 12.25 -4.25 -3.73
N SER A 86 11.14 -3.65 -3.35
CA SER A 86 10.42 -2.66 -4.17
C SER A 86 11.12 -1.29 -4.20
N ASN A 87 12.24 -1.13 -3.51
CA ASN A 87 12.98 0.14 -3.43
C ASN A 87 12.10 1.32 -3.00
N VAL A 88 11.18 1.09 -2.05
CA VAL A 88 10.19 2.08 -1.62
C VAL A 88 10.86 3.34 -1.09
N TRP A 89 11.95 3.22 -0.33
CA TRP A 89 12.72 4.35 0.16
C TRP A 89 13.17 5.30 -0.96
N GLN A 90 13.79 4.78 -2.01
CA GLN A 90 14.28 5.58 -3.14
C GLN A 90 13.12 6.24 -3.90
N LYS A 91 12.00 5.53 -4.03
CA LYS A 91 10.79 6.04 -4.69
C LYS A 91 10.16 7.18 -3.89
N LEU A 92 10.07 7.06 -2.56
CA LEU A 92 9.60 8.13 -1.67
C LEU A 92 10.53 9.34 -1.70
N LYS A 93 11.84 9.15 -1.64
CA LYS A 93 12.83 10.24 -1.76
C LYS A 93 12.77 10.95 -3.11
N ARG A 94 12.43 10.27 -4.18
CA ARG A 94 12.19 10.89 -5.48
C ARG A 94 10.95 11.78 -5.47
N GLN A 95 9.87 11.37 -4.82
CA GLN A 95 8.66 12.19 -4.68
C GLN A 95 8.91 13.41 -3.77
N GLU A 96 9.56 13.22 -2.64
CA GLU A 96 9.98 14.32 -1.74
C GLU A 96 10.71 15.43 -2.52
N ARG A 97 11.70 15.05 -3.35
CA ARG A 97 12.44 16.03 -4.17
C ARG A 97 11.55 16.79 -5.14
N LYS A 98 10.60 16.09 -5.79
CA LYS A 98 9.65 16.77 -6.70
C LYS A 98 8.80 17.79 -5.99
N PHE A 99 8.30 17.50 -4.78
CA PHE A 99 7.52 18.43 -3.99
C PHE A 99 8.37 19.59 -3.47
N LYS A 100 9.61 19.32 -3.11
CA LYS A 100 10.58 20.37 -2.77
C LYS A 100 10.83 21.33 -3.94
N GLU A 101 11.03 20.81 -5.15
CA GLU A 101 11.24 21.60 -6.37
C GLU A 101 9.99 22.40 -6.76
N SER A 102 8.79 21.88 -6.52
CA SER A 102 7.52 22.59 -6.73
C SER A 102 7.15 23.57 -5.62
N GLY A 103 7.89 23.58 -4.50
CA GLY A 103 7.64 24.46 -3.35
C GLY A 103 6.52 23.98 -2.42
N ASP A 104 6.02 22.75 -2.62
CA ASP A 104 4.99 22.15 -1.75
C ASP A 104 5.63 21.56 -0.48
N LYS A 105 5.87 22.44 0.51
CA LYS A 105 6.51 22.06 1.77
C LYS A 105 5.71 21.06 2.61
N ALA A 106 4.39 21.06 2.47
CA ALA A 106 3.54 20.12 3.22
C ALA A 106 3.76 18.70 2.72
N MET A 107 3.68 18.48 1.41
CA MET A 107 3.93 17.19 0.78
C MET A 107 5.39 16.77 0.92
N GLU A 108 6.37 17.67 0.79
CA GLU A 108 7.78 17.37 1.04
C GLU A 108 7.97 16.75 2.43
N LYS A 109 7.42 17.38 3.47
CA LYS A 109 7.51 16.90 4.86
C LYS A 109 6.82 15.56 5.04
N GLU A 110 5.63 15.39 4.46
CA GLU A 110 4.88 14.14 4.53
C GLU A 110 5.68 12.98 3.92
N TYR A 111 6.17 13.13 2.69
CA TYR A 111 6.95 12.08 2.02
C TYR A 111 8.28 11.77 2.70
N ASN A 112 8.89 12.74 3.39
CA ASN A 112 10.10 12.52 4.16
C ASN A 112 9.86 11.63 5.39
N GLN A 113 8.68 11.67 5.99
CA GLN A 113 8.35 10.99 7.24
C GLN A 113 7.72 9.59 7.03
N ILE A 114 7.02 9.36 5.92
CA ILE A 114 6.23 8.12 5.68
C ILE A 114 7.05 6.85 5.93
N TYR A 115 8.26 6.78 5.40
CA TYR A 115 9.08 5.57 5.54
C TYR A 115 9.40 5.25 7.00
N GLY A 116 9.87 6.26 7.75
CA GLY A 116 10.18 6.09 9.17
C GLY A 116 8.97 5.62 9.97
N ILE A 117 7.81 6.24 9.73
CA ILE A 117 6.56 5.88 10.42
C ILE A 117 6.15 4.43 10.16
N VAL A 118 6.26 3.97 8.91
CA VAL A 118 5.94 2.57 8.58
C VAL A 118 6.93 1.62 9.27
N MET A 119 8.23 1.93 9.26
CA MET A 119 9.24 1.10 9.92
C MET A 119 9.02 1.07 11.44
N ASP A 120 8.83 2.22 12.07
CA ASP A 120 8.57 2.33 13.51
C ASP A 120 7.29 1.57 13.92
N LEU A 121 6.27 1.57 13.06
CA LEU A 121 5.05 0.78 13.30
C LEU A 121 5.34 -0.71 13.25
N LEU A 122 6.06 -1.20 12.23
CA LEU A 122 6.40 -2.62 12.13
C LEU A 122 7.26 -3.07 13.31
N ASP A 123 8.24 -2.26 13.73
CA ASP A 123 9.09 -2.54 14.89
C ASP A 123 8.26 -2.64 16.17
N LYS A 124 7.33 -1.70 16.41
CA LYS A 124 6.43 -1.75 17.57
C LYS A 124 5.48 -2.95 17.54
N MET A 125 4.98 -3.32 16.36
CA MET A 125 4.13 -4.51 16.23
C MET A 125 4.92 -5.77 16.60
N VAL A 126 6.18 -5.88 16.19
CA VAL A 126 7.06 -7.00 16.55
C VAL A 126 7.38 -6.98 18.06
N GLU A 127 7.71 -5.82 18.63
CA GLU A 127 8.03 -5.69 20.04
C GLU A 127 6.88 -6.10 20.97
N ILE A 128 5.64 -5.71 20.62
CA ILE A 128 4.47 -5.89 21.50
C ILE A 128 3.76 -7.22 21.22
N LEU A 129 3.67 -7.65 19.95
CA LEU A 129 2.81 -8.75 19.51
C LEU A 129 3.57 -9.78 18.69
N GLY A 130 4.90 -9.71 18.59
CA GLY A 130 5.70 -10.49 17.66
C GLY A 130 5.44 -12.00 17.69
N GLU A 131 5.29 -12.58 18.89
CA GLU A 131 5.03 -14.00 19.10
C GLU A 131 3.56 -14.41 18.91
N GLU A 132 2.63 -13.44 18.86
CA GLU A 132 1.22 -13.70 18.68
C GLU A 132 0.93 -14.30 17.30
N THR A 133 0.21 -15.43 17.29
CA THR A 133 -0.16 -16.13 16.06
C THR A 133 -1.53 -15.68 15.57
N VAL A 134 -1.55 -15.03 14.42
CA VAL A 134 -2.75 -14.44 13.82
C VAL A 134 -2.98 -14.95 12.38
N ASN A 135 -4.21 -14.86 11.91
CA ASN A 135 -4.48 -15.05 10.49
C ASN A 135 -4.27 -13.74 9.71
N ARG A 136 -4.28 -13.83 8.38
CA ARG A 136 -4.05 -12.69 7.48
C ARG A 136 -5.03 -11.52 7.70
N GLN A 137 -6.29 -11.81 8.04
CA GLN A 137 -7.30 -10.78 8.26
C GLN A 137 -7.07 -10.05 9.58
N GLU A 138 -6.73 -10.80 10.63
CA GLU A 138 -6.36 -10.23 11.93
C GLU A 138 -5.13 -9.35 11.81
N PHE A 139 -4.09 -9.83 11.13
CA PHE A 139 -2.88 -9.03 10.86
C PHE A 139 -3.19 -7.75 10.10
N ARG A 140 -4.03 -7.83 9.06
CA ARG A 140 -4.47 -6.64 8.32
C ARG A 140 -5.15 -5.62 9.24
N GLN A 141 -6.05 -6.06 10.13
CA GLN A 141 -6.73 -5.16 11.07
C GLN A 141 -5.75 -4.49 12.04
N LEU A 142 -4.77 -5.24 12.55
CA LEU A 142 -3.70 -4.68 13.39
C LEU A 142 -2.90 -3.61 12.64
N LEU A 143 -2.48 -3.90 11.42
CA LEU A 143 -1.73 -2.97 10.59
C LEU A 143 -2.55 -1.70 10.25
N GLU A 144 -3.81 -1.85 9.83
CA GLU A 144 -4.72 -0.73 9.52
C GLU A 144 -4.95 0.15 10.75
N SER A 145 -5.13 -0.44 11.93
CA SER A 145 -5.28 0.28 13.20
C SER A 145 -4.03 1.08 13.53
N GLY A 146 -2.85 0.46 13.44
CA GLY A 146 -1.58 1.12 13.69
C GLY A 146 -1.29 2.27 12.72
N LEU A 147 -1.54 2.06 11.42
CA LEU A 147 -1.39 3.11 10.40
C LEU A 147 -2.36 4.28 10.63
N SER A 148 -3.58 4.01 11.07
CA SER A 148 -4.57 5.05 11.36
C SER A 148 -4.12 5.93 12.52
N GLN A 149 -3.58 5.33 13.59
CA GLN A 149 -3.03 6.07 14.74
C GLN A 149 -1.79 6.89 14.35
N ALA A 150 -0.90 6.30 13.55
CA ALA A 150 0.29 6.98 13.07
C ALA A 150 -0.06 8.18 12.17
N LYS A 151 -1.10 8.07 11.33
CA LYS A 151 -1.58 9.16 10.47
C LYS A 151 -2.13 10.34 11.29
N VAL A 152 -2.85 10.09 12.36
CA VAL A 152 -3.36 11.14 13.26
C VAL A 152 -2.20 11.91 13.90
N ALA A 153 -1.11 11.23 14.26
CA ALA A 153 0.07 11.85 14.83
C ALA A 153 0.86 12.72 13.82
N LEU A 154 0.67 12.50 12.51
CA LEU A 154 1.31 13.27 11.43
C LEU A 154 0.60 14.59 11.09
N ILE A 155 -0.69 14.71 11.40
CA ILE A 155 -1.43 15.95 11.21
C ILE A 155 -0.97 16.88 12.32
N PRO A 156 -0.10 17.90 12.05
CA PRO A 156 0.17 18.90 13.08
C PRO A 156 -1.18 19.53 13.44
N PRO A 157 -1.45 19.83 14.73
CA PRO A 157 -2.60 20.63 15.07
C PRO A 157 -2.49 21.92 14.20
N SER A 158 -3.43 22.08 13.29
CA SER A 158 -3.45 23.29 12.44
C SER A 158 -3.58 24.48 13.39
N ILE A 159 -2.75 25.50 13.16
CA ILE A 159 -2.71 26.74 13.96
C ILE A 159 -4.08 27.45 14.00
N ASP A 160 -5.04 27.00 13.19
CA ASP A 160 -6.41 27.54 13.07
C ASP A 160 -7.49 26.75 13.85
N GLN A 161 -7.14 25.81 14.71
CA GLN A 161 -8.13 25.26 15.63
C GLN A 161 -8.25 26.16 16.86
N VAL A 162 -9.22 27.08 16.78
CA VAL A 162 -9.74 27.77 17.98
C VAL A 162 -10.38 26.71 18.87
N MET A 163 -9.73 26.37 19.97
CA MET A 163 -10.34 25.57 21.03
C MET A 163 -11.41 26.43 21.70
N VAL A 164 -12.67 26.26 21.30
CA VAL A 164 -13.82 26.76 22.05
C VAL A 164 -14.01 25.83 23.24
N GLY A 165 -13.38 26.16 24.35
CA GLY A 165 -13.66 25.54 25.63
C GLY A 165 -14.85 26.22 26.26
N ASP A 166 -15.94 25.49 26.50
CA ASP A 166 -17.01 25.94 27.38
C ASP A 166 -16.44 25.99 28.80
N MET A 167 -16.39 27.21 29.36
CA MET A 167 -16.16 27.43 30.78
C MET A 167 -17.54 27.34 31.46
N GLU A 168 -17.94 26.15 31.89
CA GLU A 168 -18.98 26.04 32.90
C GLU A 168 -18.42 26.46 34.28
N ARG A 169 -19.10 27.43 34.88
CA ARG A 169 -18.93 27.83 36.27
C ARG A 169 -19.67 26.90 37.21
#